data_ef0d0ba418606c051445d121540ead40
#
_entry.id   ef0d0ba418606c051445d121540ead40
#
_cell.length_a   1.000
_cell.length_b   1.000
_cell.length_c   1.000
_cell.angle_alpha   90.00
_cell.angle_beta   90.00
_cell.angle_gamma   90.00
#
_symmetry.space_group_name_H-M   'P 1'
#
loop_
_entity.id
_entity.type
_entity.pdbx_description
1 polymer ?
#
loop_
_entity_poly.entity_id
_entity_poly.type
_entity_poly.pdbx_seq_one_letter_code
_entity_poly.pdbx_strand_id
1 'polypeptide(L)'
;MSHVLVIANETVASKRLLDAVRGGTEAGVDLVTVLAPVNAPSGGYVVYEDTRRAAAGRRLGRTLEALHEAGIAAHGLVVDTSPVDAVKDALAQLEPPPDRIVVSTHPEEKSGWLRKHVVDKIREAAGETPVEHIVVDLEAEGGPKNVLVVANETVIGEPLLARIRERARRGPASFLIISPQSDPTQAHHPEAERRLRRALTILRADGIDAHGQVAHPDPFTAATQAVEDERIDEIIVSTFAPSKSPWLRRDLIQRLHKATDLPVEHVVLQEEAAVT
;
A
#
# COMPACT_ATOMS: atom_id res chain seq x y z
N MET A 1 -11.41 -2.86 -32.17
CA MET A 1 -11.71 -2.41 -30.76
C MET A 1 -10.42 -2.56 -30.02
N SER A 2 -9.82 -1.45 -29.57
CA SER A 2 -8.53 -1.47 -28.88
C SER A 2 -8.73 -1.70 -27.40
N HIS A 3 -8.17 -2.81 -26.85
CA HIS A 3 -8.29 -3.19 -25.45
C HIS A 3 -6.92 -3.19 -24.78
N VAL A 4 -6.75 -2.38 -23.77
CA VAL A 4 -5.51 -2.27 -23.00
C VAL A 4 -5.67 -2.93 -21.63
N LEU A 5 -4.78 -3.86 -21.29
CA LEU A 5 -4.66 -4.42 -19.95
C LEU A 5 -3.62 -3.64 -19.14
N VAL A 6 -4.02 -3.09 -18.02
CA VAL A 6 -3.13 -2.37 -17.09
C VAL A 6 -2.88 -3.23 -15.86
N ILE A 7 -1.62 -3.46 -15.54
CA ILE A 7 -1.19 -4.10 -14.30
C ILE A 7 -0.50 -3.05 -13.43
N ALA A 8 -1.19 -2.62 -12.39
CA ALA A 8 -0.69 -1.59 -11.48
C ALA A 8 -1.27 -1.78 -10.08
N ASN A 9 -0.48 -1.51 -9.06
CA ASN A 9 -0.96 -1.54 -7.68
C ASN A 9 -0.85 -0.14 -7.04
N GLU A 10 0.35 0.28 -6.69
CA GLU A 10 0.57 1.56 -5.98
C GLU A 10 0.72 2.76 -6.94
N THR A 11 1.04 2.51 -8.19
CA THR A 11 1.29 3.52 -9.24
C THR A 11 0.03 3.94 -10.00
N VAL A 12 -1.14 3.56 -9.49
CA VAL A 12 -2.44 3.90 -10.07
C VAL A 12 -2.73 5.41 -10.02
N ALA A 13 -3.52 5.89 -10.97
CA ALA A 13 -3.91 7.30 -11.12
C ALA A 13 -2.77 8.31 -11.41
N SER A 14 -1.62 7.84 -11.90
CA SER A 14 -0.55 8.73 -12.35
C SER A 14 -0.83 9.31 -13.73
N LYS A 15 -0.37 10.55 -13.97
CA LYS A 15 -0.46 11.16 -15.30
C LYS A 15 0.24 10.32 -16.36
N ARG A 16 1.41 9.78 -16.00
CA ARG A 16 2.21 8.94 -16.88
C ARG A 16 1.50 7.66 -17.30
N LEU A 17 0.72 7.05 -16.37
CA LEU A 17 -0.12 5.90 -16.70
C LEU A 17 -1.23 6.28 -17.68
N LEU A 18 -1.91 7.41 -17.47
CA LEU A 18 -2.94 7.90 -18.37
C LEU A 18 -2.39 8.19 -19.77
N ASP A 19 -1.22 8.80 -19.86
CA ASP A 19 -0.54 9.09 -21.13
C ASP A 19 -0.12 7.81 -21.83
N ALA A 20 0.42 6.81 -21.11
CA ALA A 20 0.77 5.50 -21.70
C ALA A 20 -0.46 4.75 -22.20
N VAL A 21 -1.56 4.79 -21.47
CA VAL A 21 -2.83 4.19 -21.92
C VAL A 21 -3.31 4.84 -23.21
N ARG A 22 -3.22 6.17 -23.34
CA ARG A 22 -3.64 6.92 -24.55
C ARG A 22 -2.69 6.76 -25.73
N GLY A 23 -1.39 6.70 -25.45
CA GLY A 23 -0.33 6.84 -26.46
C GLY A 23 -0.13 5.63 -27.40
N GLY A 24 -0.84 4.54 -27.19
CA GLY A 24 -0.58 3.29 -27.92
C GLY A 24 -1.24 3.13 -29.29
N THR A 25 -2.21 3.98 -29.66
CA THR A 25 -2.91 3.87 -30.95
C THR A 25 -3.37 5.22 -31.45
N GLU A 26 -3.20 5.49 -32.77
CA GLU A 26 -3.73 6.68 -33.45
C GLU A 26 -5.27 6.73 -33.41
N ALA A 27 -5.92 5.59 -33.24
CA ALA A 27 -7.38 5.45 -33.20
C ALA A 27 -8.02 5.61 -31.83
N GLY A 28 -7.20 5.83 -30.76
CA GLY A 28 -7.68 5.86 -29.39
C GLY A 28 -7.84 4.46 -28.76
N VAL A 29 -8.20 4.42 -27.48
CA VAL A 29 -8.42 3.19 -26.70
C VAL A 29 -9.91 3.04 -26.43
N ASP A 30 -10.48 1.90 -26.82
CA ASP A 30 -11.92 1.63 -26.65
C ASP A 30 -12.22 1.10 -25.23
N LEU A 31 -11.32 0.30 -24.68
CA LEU A 31 -11.51 -0.37 -23.40
C LEU A 31 -10.20 -0.49 -22.62
N VAL A 32 -10.27 -0.27 -21.32
CA VAL A 32 -9.17 -0.52 -20.39
C VAL A 32 -9.61 -1.45 -19.28
N THR A 33 -8.87 -2.53 -19.08
CA THR A 33 -9.03 -3.38 -17.89
C THR A 33 -7.84 -3.15 -16.95
N VAL A 34 -8.13 -2.73 -15.72
CA VAL A 34 -7.09 -2.50 -14.71
C VAL A 34 -7.09 -3.63 -13.68
N LEU A 35 -5.98 -4.34 -13.57
CA LEU A 35 -5.76 -5.31 -12.50
C LEU A 35 -4.85 -4.72 -11.42
N ALA A 36 -5.33 -4.76 -10.19
CA ALA A 36 -4.60 -4.33 -9.00
C ALA A 36 -4.28 -5.56 -8.13
N PRO A 37 -3.12 -6.21 -8.33
CA PRO A 37 -2.73 -7.34 -7.49
C PRO A 37 -2.46 -6.89 -6.06
N VAL A 38 -3.00 -7.64 -5.09
CA VAL A 38 -2.70 -7.44 -3.68
C VAL A 38 -1.34 -8.08 -3.38
N ASN A 39 -0.43 -7.30 -2.78
CA ASN A 39 0.85 -7.83 -2.37
C ASN A 39 0.65 -8.85 -1.23
N ALA A 40 1.02 -10.10 -1.47
CA ALA A 40 1.09 -11.10 -0.40
C ALA A 40 2.29 -10.79 0.50
N PRO A 41 2.14 -10.82 1.84
CA PRO A 41 3.26 -10.58 2.75
C PRO A 41 4.32 -11.68 2.60
N SER A 42 5.57 -11.28 2.69
CA SER A 42 6.72 -12.21 2.66
C SER A 42 6.86 -13.07 3.92
N GLY A 43 6.14 -12.74 4.99
CA GLY A 43 6.13 -13.48 6.27
C GLY A 43 4.75 -14.01 6.61
N GLY A 44 4.67 -15.30 6.99
CA GLY A 44 3.44 -16.07 7.24
C GLY A 44 2.59 -15.66 8.45
N TYR A 45 2.56 -14.39 8.82
CA TYR A 45 1.65 -13.87 9.83
C TYR A 45 0.32 -13.50 9.18
N VAL A 46 -0.77 -13.85 9.85
CA VAL A 46 -2.15 -13.59 9.41
C VAL A 46 -2.34 -12.09 9.21
N VAL A 47 -2.33 -11.71 7.96
CA VAL A 47 -2.68 -10.36 7.54
C VAL A 47 -4.18 -10.32 7.37
N TYR A 48 -4.81 -9.22 7.78
CA TYR A 48 -6.19 -8.97 7.39
C TYR A 48 -6.22 -8.74 5.87
N GLU A 49 -6.44 -9.79 5.10
CA GLU A 49 -6.62 -9.75 3.64
C GLU A 49 -7.65 -8.66 3.26
N ASP A 50 -8.72 -8.55 4.03
CA ASP A 50 -9.77 -7.54 3.82
C ASP A 50 -9.26 -6.10 3.82
N THR A 51 -8.26 -5.76 4.65
CA THR A 51 -7.76 -4.38 4.72
C THR A 51 -6.82 -4.05 3.56
N ARG A 52 -5.97 -4.98 3.13
CA ARG A 52 -5.11 -4.82 1.96
C ARG A 52 -5.92 -4.77 0.68
N ARG A 53 -6.89 -5.67 0.55
CA ARG A 53 -7.83 -5.68 -0.57
C ARG A 53 -8.63 -4.38 -0.65
N ALA A 54 -9.09 -3.85 0.49
CA ALA A 54 -9.79 -2.57 0.55
C ALA A 54 -8.87 -1.39 0.15
N ALA A 55 -7.60 -1.40 0.55
CA ALA A 55 -6.64 -0.38 0.13
C ALA A 55 -6.36 -0.44 -1.37
N ALA A 56 -6.14 -1.65 -1.91
CA ALA A 56 -5.99 -1.85 -3.35
C ALA A 56 -7.25 -1.41 -4.11
N GLY A 57 -8.44 -1.69 -3.58
CA GLY A 57 -9.72 -1.27 -4.15
C GLY A 57 -9.88 0.25 -4.21
N ARG A 58 -9.48 0.98 -3.14
CA ARG A 58 -9.51 2.45 -3.16
C ARG A 58 -8.54 3.04 -4.18
N ARG A 59 -7.33 2.47 -4.29
CA ARG A 59 -6.36 2.89 -5.32
C ARG A 59 -6.89 2.63 -6.73
N LEU A 60 -7.43 1.44 -6.95
CA LEU A 60 -8.08 1.08 -8.22
C LEU A 60 -9.24 2.04 -8.55
N GLY A 61 -10.11 2.33 -7.58
CA GLY A 61 -11.22 3.27 -7.74
C GLY A 61 -10.76 4.63 -8.26
N ARG A 62 -9.71 5.22 -7.65
CA ARG A 62 -9.14 6.48 -8.11
C ARG A 62 -8.59 6.40 -9.55
N THR A 63 -8.02 5.26 -9.94
CA THR A 63 -7.54 5.07 -11.32
C THR A 63 -8.67 5.02 -12.31
N LEU A 64 -9.72 4.26 -12.00
CA LEU A 64 -10.89 4.17 -12.86
C LEU A 64 -11.59 5.52 -13.00
N GLU A 65 -11.69 6.28 -11.92
CA GLU A 65 -12.23 7.64 -11.93
C GLU A 65 -11.42 8.56 -12.84
N ALA A 66 -10.09 8.56 -12.72
CA ALA A 66 -9.21 9.34 -13.58
C ALA A 66 -9.28 8.93 -15.06
N LEU A 67 -9.43 7.62 -15.37
CA LEU A 67 -9.65 7.13 -16.74
C LEU A 67 -10.99 7.60 -17.28
N HIS A 68 -12.07 7.52 -16.49
CA HIS A 68 -13.41 7.97 -16.89
C HIS A 68 -13.46 9.50 -17.11
N GLU A 69 -12.83 10.29 -16.23
CA GLU A 69 -12.69 11.74 -16.43
C GLU A 69 -11.91 12.08 -17.71
N ALA A 70 -10.99 11.20 -18.11
CA ALA A 70 -10.25 11.29 -19.35
C ALA A 70 -11.05 10.82 -20.58
N GLY A 71 -12.30 10.39 -20.41
CA GLY A 71 -13.18 9.89 -21.47
C GLY A 71 -12.86 8.46 -21.91
N ILE A 72 -12.13 7.68 -21.12
CA ILE A 72 -11.72 6.31 -21.44
C ILE A 72 -12.66 5.33 -20.72
N ALA A 73 -13.27 4.40 -21.47
CA ALA A 73 -14.04 3.32 -20.87
C ALA A 73 -13.11 2.36 -20.13
N ALA A 74 -13.30 2.24 -18.82
CA ALA A 74 -12.42 1.44 -17.98
C ALA A 74 -13.20 0.66 -16.92
N HIS A 75 -12.74 -0.55 -16.63
CA HIS A 75 -13.15 -1.34 -15.48
C HIS A 75 -11.92 -1.98 -14.83
N GLY A 76 -12.08 -2.53 -13.64
CA GLY A 76 -10.92 -3.13 -12.97
C GLY A 76 -11.29 -4.08 -11.86
N LEU A 77 -10.31 -4.88 -11.48
CA LEU A 77 -10.43 -5.93 -10.48
C LEU A 77 -9.23 -5.87 -9.51
N VAL A 78 -9.53 -6.01 -8.23
CA VAL A 78 -8.50 -6.35 -7.23
C VAL A 78 -8.34 -7.87 -7.23
N VAL A 79 -7.12 -8.34 -7.46
CA VAL A 79 -6.81 -9.76 -7.58
C VAL A 79 -5.83 -10.22 -6.50
N ASP A 80 -6.08 -11.39 -5.91
CA ASP A 80 -5.25 -11.97 -4.85
C ASP A 80 -4.18 -12.93 -5.40
N THR A 81 -3.98 -12.90 -6.71
CA THR A 81 -2.96 -13.70 -7.40
C THR A 81 -1.69 -12.90 -7.65
N SER A 82 -0.60 -13.58 -8.01
CA SER A 82 0.61 -12.89 -8.44
C SER A 82 0.34 -12.03 -9.68
N PRO A 83 1.07 -10.93 -9.90
CA PRO A 83 0.93 -10.11 -11.12
C PRO A 83 1.09 -10.94 -12.40
N VAL A 84 1.93 -11.95 -12.38
CA VAL A 84 2.18 -12.85 -13.53
C VAL A 84 0.97 -13.75 -13.81
N ASP A 85 0.40 -14.34 -12.77
CA ASP A 85 -0.77 -15.21 -12.93
C ASP A 85 -2.01 -14.37 -13.28
N ALA A 86 -2.14 -13.16 -12.73
CA ALA A 86 -3.20 -12.23 -13.12
C ALA A 86 -3.17 -11.89 -14.61
N VAL A 87 -1.98 -11.75 -15.21
CA VAL A 87 -1.84 -11.54 -16.67
C VAL A 87 -2.27 -12.79 -17.44
N LYS A 88 -1.83 -13.98 -17.04
CA LYS A 88 -2.24 -15.24 -17.71
C LYS A 88 -3.75 -15.43 -17.69
N ASP A 89 -4.36 -15.20 -16.53
CA ASP A 89 -5.81 -15.32 -16.35
C ASP A 89 -6.56 -14.28 -17.21
N ALA A 90 -6.08 -13.05 -17.26
CA ALA A 90 -6.67 -11.99 -18.06
C ALA A 90 -6.59 -12.31 -19.55
N LEU A 91 -5.45 -12.76 -20.06
CA LEU A 91 -5.29 -13.14 -21.45
C LEU A 91 -6.17 -14.34 -21.85
N ALA A 92 -6.45 -15.24 -20.90
CA ALA A 92 -7.29 -16.41 -21.15
C ALA A 92 -8.80 -16.14 -21.04
N GLN A 93 -9.22 -15.11 -20.29
CA GLN A 93 -10.62 -14.93 -19.88
C GLN A 93 -11.27 -13.65 -20.39
N LEU A 94 -10.47 -12.61 -20.74
CA LEU A 94 -11.05 -11.34 -21.17
C LEU A 94 -11.52 -11.41 -22.65
N GLU A 95 -12.71 -10.88 -22.89
CA GLU A 95 -13.29 -10.72 -24.23
C GLU A 95 -13.74 -9.26 -24.44
N PRO A 96 -13.21 -8.57 -25.44
CA PRO A 96 -12.15 -9.01 -26.35
C PRO A 96 -10.81 -9.17 -25.65
N PRO A 97 -9.90 -10.02 -26.16
CA PRO A 97 -8.58 -10.17 -25.57
C PRO A 97 -7.80 -8.84 -25.63
N PRO A 98 -6.91 -8.56 -24.67
CA PRO A 98 -6.09 -7.37 -24.70
C PRO A 98 -5.12 -7.34 -25.89
N ASP A 99 -5.05 -6.20 -26.58
CA ASP A 99 -4.10 -5.97 -27.69
C ASP A 99 -2.70 -5.62 -27.17
N ARG A 100 -2.61 -5.08 -25.97
CA ARG A 100 -1.36 -4.74 -25.29
C ARG A 100 -1.52 -4.69 -23.78
N ILE A 101 -0.40 -4.81 -23.10
CA ILE A 101 -0.31 -4.77 -21.63
C ILE A 101 0.54 -3.58 -21.24
N VAL A 102 0.07 -2.78 -20.28
CA VAL A 102 0.84 -1.70 -19.64
C VAL A 102 1.13 -2.13 -18.21
N VAL A 103 2.41 -2.28 -17.87
CA VAL A 103 2.86 -2.58 -16.51
C VAL A 103 3.40 -1.31 -15.88
N SER A 104 2.82 -0.88 -14.77
CA SER A 104 3.24 0.32 -14.06
C SER A 104 3.94 -0.05 -12.76
N THR A 105 5.15 0.48 -12.56
CA THR A 105 5.94 0.28 -11.34
C THR A 105 6.48 1.59 -10.81
N HIS A 106 6.89 1.59 -9.53
CA HIS A 106 7.77 2.62 -8.98
C HIS A 106 9.19 2.51 -9.55
N PRO A 107 10.07 3.53 -9.37
CA PRO A 107 11.50 3.42 -9.62
C PRO A 107 12.11 2.21 -8.89
N GLU A 108 13.19 1.65 -9.43
CA GLU A 108 13.78 0.37 -9.00
C GLU A 108 14.07 0.32 -7.50
N GLU A 109 14.56 1.41 -6.93
CA GLU A 109 14.86 1.56 -5.50
C GLU A 109 13.64 1.37 -4.60
N LYS A 110 12.45 1.71 -5.12
CA LYS A 110 11.16 1.68 -4.40
C LYS A 110 10.23 0.55 -4.86
N SER A 111 10.61 -0.23 -5.88
CA SER A 111 9.74 -1.25 -6.49
C SER A 111 10.12 -2.67 -6.09
N GLY A 112 9.27 -3.31 -5.29
CA GLY A 112 9.37 -4.74 -5.01
C GLY A 112 9.23 -5.62 -6.27
N TRP A 113 8.49 -5.17 -7.28
CA TRP A 113 8.30 -5.90 -8.53
C TRP A 113 9.56 -5.89 -9.39
N LEU A 114 10.27 -4.78 -9.49
CA LEU A 114 11.51 -4.70 -10.25
C LEU A 114 12.61 -5.56 -9.58
N ARG A 115 12.74 -5.48 -8.27
CA ARG A 115 13.68 -6.33 -7.51
C ARG A 115 13.43 -7.83 -7.68
N LYS A 116 12.18 -8.25 -7.93
CA LYS A 116 11.78 -9.66 -8.13
C LYS A 116 11.67 -10.06 -9.60
N HIS A 117 12.11 -9.21 -10.54
CA HIS A 117 12.02 -9.43 -11.99
C HIS A 117 10.59 -9.75 -12.47
N VAL A 118 9.59 -9.14 -11.86
CA VAL A 118 8.18 -9.42 -12.18
C VAL A 118 7.84 -8.96 -13.60
N VAL A 119 8.39 -7.83 -14.04
CA VAL A 119 8.13 -7.29 -15.39
C VAL A 119 8.60 -8.26 -16.48
N ASP A 120 9.79 -8.87 -16.32
CA ASP A 120 10.32 -9.82 -17.28
C ASP A 120 9.47 -11.10 -17.33
N LYS A 121 9.03 -11.59 -16.17
CA LYS A 121 8.12 -12.73 -16.07
C LYS A 121 6.75 -12.43 -16.71
N ILE A 122 6.27 -11.18 -16.60
CA ILE A 122 5.04 -10.75 -17.30
C ILE A 122 5.25 -10.78 -18.81
N ARG A 123 6.40 -10.30 -19.31
CA ARG A 123 6.71 -10.37 -20.75
C ARG A 123 6.73 -11.81 -21.27
N GLU A 124 7.33 -12.73 -20.51
CA GLU A 124 7.30 -14.15 -20.86
C GLU A 124 5.88 -14.72 -20.86
N ALA A 125 5.06 -14.38 -19.86
CA ALA A 125 3.68 -14.84 -19.75
C ALA A 125 2.74 -14.25 -20.82
N ALA A 126 3.05 -13.04 -21.31
CA ALA A 126 2.27 -12.33 -22.31
C ALA A 126 2.43 -12.91 -23.73
N GLY A 127 3.47 -13.71 -23.99
CA GLY A 127 3.72 -14.31 -25.31
C GLY A 127 3.91 -13.26 -26.38
N GLU A 128 3.03 -13.24 -27.40
CA GLU A 128 3.07 -12.27 -28.50
C GLU A 128 2.41 -10.92 -28.16
N THR A 129 1.69 -10.82 -27.05
CA THR A 129 1.02 -9.57 -26.66
C THR A 129 2.06 -8.54 -26.22
N PRO A 130 2.13 -7.35 -26.85
CA PRO A 130 3.12 -6.34 -26.50
C PRO A 130 3.00 -5.88 -25.05
N VAL A 131 4.12 -5.79 -24.32
CA VAL A 131 4.20 -5.32 -22.93
C VAL A 131 5.00 -4.03 -22.86
N GLU A 132 4.32 -2.95 -22.57
CA GLU A 132 4.91 -1.65 -22.26
C GLU A 132 5.14 -1.55 -20.74
N HIS A 133 6.36 -1.20 -20.35
CA HIS A 133 6.69 -0.96 -18.95
C HIS A 133 6.90 0.53 -18.73
N ILE A 134 6.14 1.09 -17.80
CA ILE A 134 6.28 2.49 -17.38
C ILE A 134 6.74 2.56 -15.93
N VAL A 135 7.65 3.48 -15.67
CA VAL A 135 8.10 3.80 -14.31
C VAL A 135 7.46 5.09 -13.89
N VAL A 136 6.73 5.07 -12.77
CA VAL A 136 6.01 6.21 -12.21
C VAL A 136 6.67 6.64 -10.92
N ASP A 137 7.18 7.86 -10.90
CA ASP A 137 7.62 8.52 -9.67
C ASP A 137 6.49 9.37 -9.11
N LEU A 138 5.70 8.79 -8.21
CA LEU A 138 4.58 9.48 -7.57
C LEU A 138 5.03 10.69 -6.74
N GLU A 139 6.26 10.70 -6.24
CA GLU A 139 6.80 11.83 -5.50
C GLU A 139 7.02 13.03 -6.43
N ALA A 140 7.62 12.79 -7.60
CA ALA A 140 7.80 13.82 -8.62
C ALA A 140 6.46 14.29 -9.21
N GLU A 141 5.44 13.43 -9.25
CA GLU A 141 4.10 13.76 -9.73
C GLU A 141 3.19 14.39 -8.64
N GLY A 142 3.69 14.58 -7.40
CA GLY A 142 2.89 15.09 -6.29
C GLY A 142 1.82 14.11 -5.78
N GLY A 143 2.01 12.83 -6.04
CA GLY A 143 1.12 11.76 -5.60
C GLY A 143 1.13 11.55 -4.07
N PRO A 144 0.19 10.75 -3.54
CA PRO A 144 0.09 10.51 -2.11
C PRO A 144 1.36 9.83 -1.57
N LYS A 145 1.79 10.27 -0.39
CA LYS A 145 2.85 9.61 0.36
C LYS A 145 2.29 8.45 1.18
N ASN A 146 3.02 7.34 1.22
CA ASN A 146 2.65 6.20 2.04
C ASN A 146 3.35 6.30 3.40
N VAL A 147 2.56 6.40 4.46
CA VAL A 147 3.02 6.57 5.83
C VAL A 147 2.83 5.28 6.60
N LEU A 148 3.92 4.69 7.06
CA LEU A 148 3.87 3.54 7.97
C LEU A 148 3.67 4.04 9.41
N VAL A 149 2.65 3.54 10.08
CA VAL A 149 2.41 3.80 11.50
C VAL A 149 2.63 2.53 12.30
N VAL A 150 3.59 2.56 13.22
CA VAL A 150 3.90 1.43 14.12
C VAL A 150 3.34 1.75 15.50
N ALA A 151 2.25 1.10 15.89
CA ALA A 151 1.57 1.33 17.16
C ALA A 151 0.82 0.09 17.62
N ASN A 152 0.83 -0.21 18.92
CA ASN A 152 0.05 -1.31 19.49
C ASN A 152 -1.04 -0.76 20.45
N GLU A 153 -0.76 -0.70 21.73
CA GLU A 153 -1.72 -0.20 22.73
C GLU A 153 -2.00 1.30 22.57
N THR A 154 -1.07 2.02 21.96
CA THR A 154 -1.14 3.45 21.70
C THR A 154 -1.93 3.81 20.42
N VAL A 155 -2.39 2.82 19.65
CA VAL A 155 -2.99 3.03 18.33
C VAL A 155 -4.28 3.87 18.34
N ILE A 156 -5.03 3.85 19.45
CA ILE A 156 -6.24 4.65 19.66
C ILE A 156 -5.98 5.93 20.46
N GLY A 157 -4.74 6.19 20.82
CA GLY A 157 -4.38 7.38 21.64
C GLY A 157 -4.52 8.67 20.83
N GLU A 158 -5.15 9.68 21.44
CA GLU A 158 -5.38 10.97 20.79
C GLU A 158 -4.11 11.64 20.26
N PRO A 159 -2.93 11.62 20.95
CA PRO A 159 -1.71 12.18 20.38
C PRO A 159 -1.32 11.56 19.03
N LEU A 160 -1.48 10.25 18.87
CA LEU A 160 -1.21 9.59 17.59
C LEU A 160 -2.26 9.95 16.53
N LEU A 161 -3.54 9.88 16.87
CA LEU A 161 -4.61 10.21 15.94
C LEU A 161 -4.52 11.68 15.47
N ALA A 162 -4.23 12.60 16.38
CA ALA A 162 -4.01 14.01 16.06
C ALA A 162 -2.80 14.19 15.12
N ARG A 163 -1.71 13.44 15.35
CA ARG A 163 -0.54 13.49 14.48
C ARG A 163 -0.82 12.94 13.08
N ILE A 164 -1.58 11.86 12.96
CA ILE A 164 -2.02 11.32 11.66
C ILE A 164 -2.90 12.35 10.92
N ARG A 165 -3.85 12.98 11.62
CA ARG A 165 -4.69 14.05 11.05
C ARG A 165 -3.87 15.24 10.59
N GLU A 166 -2.90 15.66 11.38
CA GLU A 166 -1.98 16.75 11.02
C GLU A 166 -1.18 16.41 9.76
N ARG A 167 -0.66 15.16 9.68
CA ARG A 167 0.08 14.71 8.50
C ARG A 167 -0.81 14.67 7.26
N ALA A 168 -2.05 14.18 7.37
CA ALA A 168 -3.01 14.13 6.28
C ALA A 168 -3.36 15.54 5.74
N ARG A 169 -3.38 16.56 6.61
CA ARG A 169 -3.62 17.97 6.20
C ARG A 169 -2.46 18.61 5.44
N ARG A 170 -1.23 18.09 5.59
CA ARG A 170 -0.04 18.62 4.90
C ARG A 170 0.03 18.23 3.41
N GLY A 171 -0.78 17.26 2.98
CA GLY A 171 -0.87 16.80 1.60
C GLY A 171 -1.38 15.37 1.51
N PRO A 172 -1.68 14.89 0.30
CA PRO A 172 -2.21 13.55 0.08
C PRO A 172 -1.34 12.49 0.74
N ALA A 173 -1.95 11.61 1.53
CA ALA A 173 -1.26 10.52 2.22
C ALA A 173 -2.17 9.30 2.38
N SER A 174 -1.57 8.11 2.33
CA SER A 174 -2.18 6.83 2.68
C SER A 174 -1.45 6.25 3.88
N PHE A 175 -2.17 5.75 4.87
CA PHE A 175 -1.57 5.27 6.12
C PHE A 175 -1.72 3.76 6.24
N LEU A 176 -0.58 3.06 6.34
CA LEU A 176 -0.51 1.66 6.76
C LEU A 176 -0.23 1.61 8.27
N ILE A 177 -1.19 1.13 9.06
CA ILE A 177 -1.03 0.99 10.50
C ILE A 177 -0.70 -0.45 10.83
N ILE A 178 0.49 -0.72 11.33
CA ILE A 178 0.86 -2.04 11.85
C ILE A 178 0.80 -2.05 13.37
N SER A 179 0.16 -3.10 13.91
CA SER A 179 0.06 -3.32 15.35
C SER A 179 0.84 -4.59 15.71
N PRO A 180 2.11 -4.46 16.16
CA PRO A 180 2.89 -5.61 16.59
C PRO A 180 2.20 -6.33 17.73
N GLN A 181 2.18 -7.66 17.67
CA GLN A 181 1.55 -8.50 18.69
C GLN A 181 2.28 -8.37 20.04
N SER A 182 1.53 -8.43 21.13
CA SER A 182 2.13 -8.41 22.49
C SER A 182 2.58 -9.81 22.94
N ASP A 183 1.95 -10.87 22.44
CA ASP A 183 2.21 -12.27 22.82
C ASP A 183 2.40 -13.16 21.58
N PRO A 184 3.64 -13.61 21.33
CA PRO A 184 3.94 -14.45 20.16
C PRO A 184 3.37 -15.87 20.26
N THR A 185 2.83 -16.29 21.40
CA THR A 185 2.32 -17.62 21.62
C THR A 185 0.85 -17.78 21.24
N GLN A 186 0.13 -16.68 21.05
CA GLN A 186 -1.28 -16.69 20.68
C GLN A 186 -1.47 -16.54 19.16
N ALA A 187 -2.27 -17.43 18.58
CA ALA A 187 -2.63 -17.39 17.16
C ALA A 187 -3.63 -16.25 16.82
N HIS A 188 -4.36 -15.75 17.82
CA HIS A 188 -5.33 -14.68 17.67
C HIS A 188 -5.12 -13.59 18.73
N HIS A 189 -5.20 -12.34 18.31
CA HIS A 189 -5.00 -11.17 19.15
C HIS A 189 -6.25 -10.27 19.15
N PRO A 190 -7.38 -10.72 19.70
CA PRO A 190 -8.68 -10.03 19.55
C PRO A 190 -8.68 -8.62 20.12
N GLU A 191 -7.83 -8.32 21.10
CA GLU A 191 -7.73 -6.97 21.65
C GLU A 191 -6.93 -6.03 20.74
N ALA A 192 -5.80 -6.47 20.20
CA ALA A 192 -5.03 -5.68 19.23
C ALA A 192 -5.86 -5.42 17.98
N GLU A 193 -6.58 -6.42 17.50
CA GLU A 193 -7.51 -6.32 16.39
C GLU A 193 -8.63 -5.30 16.64
N ARG A 194 -9.27 -5.37 17.80
CA ARG A 194 -10.33 -4.42 18.16
C ARG A 194 -9.82 -2.99 18.23
N ARG A 195 -8.63 -2.79 18.84
CA ARG A 195 -8.01 -1.45 18.90
C ARG A 195 -7.67 -0.92 17.52
N LEU A 196 -7.04 -1.73 16.68
CA LEU A 196 -6.70 -1.36 15.32
C LEU A 196 -7.94 -1.02 14.50
N ARG A 197 -8.96 -1.88 14.54
CA ARG A 197 -10.23 -1.68 13.83
C ARG A 197 -10.93 -0.38 14.27
N ARG A 198 -10.91 -0.08 15.57
CA ARG A 198 -11.43 1.18 16.11
C ARG A 198 -10.66 2.39 15.57
N ALA A 199 -9.32 2.35 15.58
CA ALA A 199 -8.50 3.42 15.04
C ALA A 199 -8.79 3.65 13.54
N LEU A 200 -8.85 2.59 12.74
CA LEU A 200 -9.18 2.68 11.32
C LEU A 200 -10.58 3.26 11.09
N THR A 201 -11.56 2.89 11.91
CA THR A 201 -12.93 3.45 11.82
C THR A 201 -12.92 4.96 12.07
N ILE A 202 -12.19 5.42 13.09
CA ILE A 202 -12.06 6.85 13.41
C ILE A 202 -11.42 7.60 12.24
N LEU A 203 -10.26 7.13 11.76
CA LEU A 203 -9.52 7.80 10.69
C LEU A 203 -10.30 7.85 9.37
N ARG A 204 -11.01 6.78 9.03
CA ARG A 204 -11.87 6.74 7.84
C ARG A 204 -13.08 7.68 7.96
N ALA A 205 -13.66 7.81 9.15
CA ALA A 205 -14.71 8.79 9.40
C ALA A 205 -14.22 10.24 9.22
N ASP A 206 -12.93 10.48 9.47
CA ASP A 206 -12.27 11.75 9.21
C ASP A 206 -11.85 11.94 7.72
N GLY A 207 -12.21 11.00 6.84
CA GLY A 207 -11.85 11.03 5.41
C GLY A 207 -10.38 10.67 5.13
N ILE A 208 -9.68 10.08 6.10
CA ILE A 208 -8.27 9.69 5.96
C ILE A 208 -8.17 8.29 5.36
N ASP A 209 -7.39 8.15 4.27
CA ASP A 209 -7.08 6.85 3.68
C ASP A 209 -6.15 6.05 4.61
N ALA A 210 -6.74 5.13 5.38
CA ALA A 210 -6.05 4.30 6.34
C ALA A 210 -6.44 2.82 6.22
N HIS A 211 -5.43 1.96 6.27
CA HIS A 211 -5.57 0.51 6.38
C HIS A 211 -4.59 -0.01 7.43
N GLY A 212 -4.71 -1.25 7.84
CA GLY A 212 -3.83 -1.74 8.89
C GLY A 212 -3.89 -3.23 9.07
N GLN A 213 -2.91 -3.74 9.79
CA GLN A 213 -2.74 -5.16 10.08
C GLN A 213 -2.11 -5.39 11.44
N VAL A 214 -2.44 -6.52 12.06
CA VAL A 214 -1.66 -7.04 13.18
C VAL A 214 -0.39 -7.68 12.59
N ALA A 215 0.76 -7.40 13.19
CA ALA A 215 2.05 -7.72 12.60
C ALA A 215 2.93 -8.54 13.56
N HIS A 216 4.14 -8.88 13.11
CA HIS A 216 5.15 -9.61 13.87
C HIS A 216 5.32 -9.03 15.29
N PRO A 217 5.51 -9.86 16.35
CA PRO A 217 5.66 -9.38 17.73
C PRO A 217 6.82 -8.40 17.95
N ASP A 218 7.93 -8.59 17.23
CA ASP A 218 9.02 -7.62 17.26
C ASP A 218 8.71 -6.45 16.33
N PRO A 219 8.58 -5.22 16.85
CA PRO A 219 8.17 -4.04 16.08
C PRO A 219 9.19 -3.65 15.01
N PHE A 220 10.48 -3.96 15.20
CA PHE A 220 11.50 -3.71 14.21
C PHE A 220 11.32 -4.62 12.99
N THR A 221 11.16 -5.93 13.23
CA THR A 221 10.87 -6.92 12.18
C THR A 221 9.57 -6.58 11.46
N ALA A 222 8.51 -6.23 12.20
CA ALA A 222 7.23 -5.85 11.60
C ALA A 222 7.35 -4.64 10.67
N ALA A 223 8.09 -3.61 11.09
CA ALA A 223 8.27 -2.40 10.30
C ALA A 223 9.15 -2.63 9.07
N THR A 224 10.26 -3.37 9.19
CA THR A 224 11.14 -3.67 8.05
C THR A 224 10.44 -4.54 7.01
N GLN A 225 9.65 -5.54 7.44
CA GLN A 225 8.81 -6.32 6.53
C GLN A 225 7.79 -5.44 5.79
N ALA A 226 7.14 -4.50 6.49
CA ALA A 226 6.21 -3.60 5.85
C ALA A 226 6.87 -2.71 4.78
N VAL A 227 8.10 -2.23 5.04
CA VAL A 227 8.90 -1.45 4.06
C VAL A 227 9.35 -2.31 2.87
N GLU A 228 9.59 -3.61 3.08
CA GLU A 228 9.92 -4.54 2.00
C GLU A 228 8.70 -4.90 1.14
N ASP A 229 7.52 -4.98 1.74
CA ASP A 229 6.29 -5.42 1.09
C ASP A 229 5.56 -4.28 0.36
N GLU A 230 5.62 -3.06 0.88
CA GLU A 230 4.96 -1.88 0.32
C GLU A 230 5.94 -0.70 0.20
N ARG A 231 5.68 0.20 -0.74
CA ARG A 231 6.40 1.48 -0.78
C ARG A 231 6.03 2.30 0.45
N ILE A 232 7.01 2.63 1.28
CA ILE A 232 6.86 3.54 2.42
C ILE A 232 7.76 4.76 2.19
N ASP A 233 7.24 5.95 2.46
CA ASP A 233 7.97 7.22 2.33
C ASP A 233 8.38 7.80 3.68
N GLU A 234 7.66 7.48 4.77
CA GLU A 234 7.92 7.95 6.13
C GLU A 234 7.32 7.02 7.18
N ILE A 235 7.89 7.00 8.37
CA ILE A 235 7.49 6.13 9.47
C ILE A 235 7.09 6.97 10.69
N ILE A 236 5.95 6.67 11.30
CA ILE A 236 5.53 7.20 12.59
C ILE A 236 5.50 6.06 13.59
N VAL A 237 6.27 6.15 14.66
CA VAL A 237 6.26 5.17 15.75
C VAL A 237 5.56 5.77 16.96
N SER A 238 4.56 5.08 17.50
CA SER A 238 3.86 5.53 18.71
C SER A 238 4.13 4.60 19.89
N THR A 239 4.54 5.17 21.01
CA THR A 239 4.84 4.43 22.24
C THR A 239 4.32 5.15 23.47
N PHE A 240 4.22 4.45 24.57
CA PHE A 240 4.19 5.08 25.89
C PHE A 240 5.54 5.70 26.24
N ALA A 241 5.59 6.46 27.33
CA ALA A 241 6.82 7.03 27.85
C ALA A 241 7.93 5.96 28.06
N PRO A 242 9.22 6.33 27.99
CA PRO A 242 10.34 5.39 28.04
C PRO A 242 10.34 4.43 29.23
N SER A 243 9.82 4.86 30.38
CA SER A 243 9.70 4.04 31.59
C SER A 243 8.79 2.81 31.40
N LYS A 244 7.84 2.87 30.48
CA LYS A 244 6.84 1.80 30.25
C LYS A 244 6.98 1.11 28.88
N SER A 245 7.72 1.69 27.95
CA SER A 245 7.85 1.12 26.60
C SER A 245 9.06 0.19 26.48
N PRO A 246 8.86 -1.13 26.30
CA PRO A 246 9.94 -2.06 26.01
C PRO A 246 10.60 -1.80 24.64
N TRP A 247 9.90 -1.16 23.72
CA TRP A 247 10.42 -0.83 22.38
C TRP A 247 11.53 0.21 22.43
N LEU A 248 11.36 1.23 23.27
CA LEU A 248 12.38 2.28 23.45
C LEU A 248 13.64 1.77 24.13
N ARG A 249 13.52 0.78 25.01
CA ARG A 249 14.67 0.13 25.64
C ARG A 249 15.56 -0.64 24.64
N ARG A 250 15.05 -0.94 23.43
CA ARG A 250 15.75 -1.63 22.34
C ARG A 250 16.12 -0.69 21.20
N ASP A 251 16.16 0.61 21.43
CA ASP A 251 16.53 1.64 20.46
C ASP A 251 15.80 1.53 19.12
N LEU A 252 14.50 1.15 19.14
CA LEU A 252 13.69 0.92 17.95
C LEU A 252 13.82 2.05 16.93
N ILE A 253 13.72 3.31 17.39
CA ILE A 253 13.73 4.49 16.50
C ILE A 253 15.05 4.58 15.72
N GLN A 254 16.19 4.44 16.40
CA GLN A 254 17.51 4.52 15.76
C GLN A 254 17.73 3.33 14.81
N ARG A 255 17.28 2.14 15.20
CA ARG A 255 17.40 0.94 14.38
C ARG A 255 16.59 1.07 13.08
N LEU A 256 15.36 1.57 13.16
CA LEU A 256 14.52 1.81 12.00
C LEU A 256 15.17 2.83 11.07
N HIS A 257 15.63 3.95 11.61
CA HIS A 257 16.28 4.99 10.80
C HIS A 257 17.51 4.45 10.04
N LYS A 258 18.33 3.62 10.70
CA LYS A 258 19.52 3.01 10.07
C LYS A 258 19.19 1.94 9.03
N ALA A 259 18.08 1.22 9.22
CA ALA A 259 17.74 0.08 8.35
C ALA A 259 16.95 0.49 7.11
N THR A 260 16.21 1.60 7.17
CA THR A 260 15.29 1.99 6.10
C THR A 260 15.67 3.27 5.37
N ASP A 261 16.61 4.07 5.90
CA ASP A 261 16.95 5.42 5.43
C ASP A 261 15.74 6.38 5.31
N LEU A 262 14.60 5.99 5.91
CA LEU A 262 13.37 6.77 5.90
C LEU A 262 13.30 7.74 7.08
N PRO A 263 12.58 8.87 6.94
CA PRO A 263 12.24 9.72 8.06
C PRO A 263 11.42 8.93 9.10
N VAL A 264 11.88 8.91 10.35
CA VAL A 264 11.20 8.24 11.47
C VAL A 264 10.80 9.27 12.50
N GLU A 265 9.52 9.43 12.71
CA GLU A 265 8.96 10.31 13.75
C GLU A 265 8.49 9.48 14.95
N HIS A 266 8.70 10.00 16.15
CA HIS A 266 8.29 9.34 17.37
C HIS A 266 7.22 10.15 18.10
N VAL A 267 6.07 9.53 18.36
CA VAL A 267 4.95 10.08 19.12
C VAL A 267 4.88 9.37 20.47
N VAL A 268 5.00 10.12 21.54
CA VAL A 268 4.92 9.59 22.91
C VAL A 268 3.55 9.90 23.52
N LEU A 269 2.83 8.87 23.95
CA LEU A 269 1.63 9.03 24.75
C LEU A 269 2.03 9.23 26.21
N GLN A 270 1.63 10.37 26.77
CA GLN A 270 1.62 10.56 28.22
C GLN A 270 0.30 9.98 28.75
N GLU A 271 0.35 9.15 29.79
CA GLU A 271 -0.87 8.82 30.50
C GLU A 271 -1.46 10.08 31.11
N GLU A 272 -2.73 10.35 30.84
CA GLU A 272 -3.50 11.22 31.72
C GLU A 272 -3.42 10.61 33.11
N ALA A 273 -2.85 11.35 34.07
CA ALA A 273 -2.89 10.97 35.48
C ALA A 273 -4.36 10.73 35.80
N ALA A 274 -4.70 9.50 36.23
CA ALA A 274 -6.02 9.22 36.72
C ALA A 274 -6.35 10.25 37.81
N VAL A 275 -7.26 11.15 37.50
CA VAL A 275 -7.83 12.05 38.49
C VAL A 275 -8.61 11.16 39.42
N THR A 276 -8.06 10.96 40.61
CA THR A 276 -8.64 10.21 41.73
C THR A 276 -9.84 10.96 42.28
#